data_d6839f4d96705d638f1e61bfd7721ccb
#
_entry.id   d6839f4d96705d638f1e61bfd7721ccb
#
_cell.length_a   1.000
_cell.length_b   1.000
_cell.length_c   1.000
_cell.angle_alpha   90.00
_cell.angle_beta   90.00
_cell.angle_gamma   90.00
#
_symmetry.space_group_name_H-M   'P 1'
#
loop_
_entity.id
_entity.type
_entity.pdbx_description
1 polymer ?
#
loop_
_entity_poly.entity_id
_entity_poly.type
_entity_poly.pdbx_seq_one_letter_code
_entity_poly.pdbx_strand_id
1 'polypeptide(L)'
;GIFFKHLPDEEFDQPFGESTGASTIFGATGGVMEAALRTAVEKLTGETLEDVDFTAVRGMDGVKEAEYDVAGKKIKVAVASGTKNAKVLMDQVKAGTSEYLFIEIMGCPGGCINGGGQPIQHAVVRNFVDLKARRAEALYTADRNNAVRKSHENEAIKTLYTEFLGKPGSHKAHEVLHTSYVARKKY
;
A
#
# COMPACT_ATOMS: atom_id res chain seq x y z
N GLY A 1 -39.97 7.53 -5.10
CA GLY A 1 -38.65 7.01 -5.37
C GLY A 1 -37.73 8.10 -5.86
N ILE A 2 -36.43 7.94 -5.61
CA ILE A 2 -35.40 8.85 -6.12
C ILE A 2 -34.96 8.33 -7.48
N PHE A 3 -34.95 9.20 -8.49
CA PHE A 3 -34.50 8.86 -9.83
C PHE A 3 -33.02 9.22 -9.95
N PHE A 4 -32.12 8.21 -9.89
CA PHE A 4 -30.67 8.40 -9.86
C PHE A 4 -30.15 9.33 -10.99
N LYS A 5 -30.68 9.18 -12.22
CA LYS A 5 -30.27 10.00 -13.37
C LYS A 5 -30.65 11.48 -13.29
N HIS A 6 -31.51 11.86 -12.32
CA HIS A 6 -31.98 13.23 -12.13
C HIS A 6 -31.38 13.86 -10.86
N LEU A 7 -30.48 13.16 -10.18
CA LEU A 7 -29.75 13.75 -9.07
C LEU A 7 -28.75 14.78 -9.62
N PRO A 8 -28.61 15.93 -8.95
CA PRO A 8 -27.53 16.87 -9.30
C PRO A 8 -26.17 16.23 -8.98
N ASP A 9 -25.16 16.66 -9.72
CA ASP A 9 -23.79 16.34 -9.37
C ASP A 9 -23.40 17.13 -8.10
N GLU A 10 -22.75 16.45 -7.17
CA GLU A 10 -22.23 17.03 -5.92
C GLU A 10 -20.78 16.61 -5.73
N GLU A 11 -20.01 17.47 -5.09
CA GLU A 11 -18.63 17.14 -4.70
C GLU A 11 -18.62 16.18 -3.50
N PHE A 12 -17.57 15.36 -3.42
CA PHE A 12 -17.35 14.51 -2.25
C PHE A 12 -16.95 15.34 -1.03
N ASP A 13 -17.35 14.88 0.16
CA ASP A 13 -16.83 15.43 1.40
C ASP A 13 -15.29 15.34 1.42
N GLN A 14 -14.65 16.42 1.86
CA GLN A 14 -13.19 16.55 1.90
C GLN A 14 -12.67 16.60 3.35
N PRO A 15 -12.82 15.53 4.15
CA PRO A 15 -12.51 15.58 5.58
C PRO A 15 -11.01 15.84 5.86
N PHE A 16 -10.13 15.34 4.99
CA PHE A 16 -8.66 15.43 5.15
C PHE A 16 -7.93 15.91 3.88
N GLY A 17 -8.64 16.57 2.98
CA GLY A 17 -8.05 17.09 1.76
C GLY A 17 -7.66 16.00 0.75
N GLU A 18 -6.64 16.27 -0.06
CA GLU A 18 -6.26 15.42 -1.17
C GLU A 18 -5.50 14.17 -0.74
N SER A 19 -5.73 13.10 -1.49
CA SER A 19 -5.00 11.84 -1.38
C SER A 19 -3.61 11.95 -2.04
N THR A 20 -2.68 11.09 -1.68
CA THR A 20 -1.34 11.00 -2.28
C THR A 20 -1.25 9.87 -3.31
N GLY A 21 -0.31 9.98 -4.25
CA GLY A 21 0.02 8.87 -5.14
C GLY A 21 0.44 7.62 -4.38
N ALA A 22 1.17 7.77 -3.27
CA ALA A 22 1.55 6.66 -2.39
C ALA A 22 0.33 5.89 -1.88
N SER A 23 -0.77 6.56 -1.51
CA SER A 23 -1.98 5.87 -1.05
C SER A 23 -2.71 5.16 -2.21
N THR A 24 -2.64 5.71 -3.41
CA THR A 24 -3.27 5.12 -4.60
C THR A 24 -2.70 3.75 -4.92
N ILE A 25 -1.39 3.57 -4.85
CA ILE A 25 -0.72 2.30 -5.18
C ILE A 25 -0.91 1.19 -4.13
N PHE A 26 -1.49 1.47 -2.97
CA PHE A 26 -1.80 0.46 -1.93
C PHE A 26 -2.67 -0.69 -2.47
N GLY A 27 -3.44 -0.46 -3.53
CA GLY A 27 -4.27 -1.50 -4.13
C GLY A 27 -3.49 -2.60 -4.84
N ALA A 28 -2.26 -2.36 -5.25
CA ALA A 28 -1.39 -3.33 -5.91
C ALA A 28 -0.40 -3.97 -4.93
N THR A 29 -0.10 -5.26 -5.12
CA THR A 29 0.94 -5.95 -4.33
C THR A 29 2.31 -5.28 -4.54
N GLY A 30 2.97 -4.92 -3.46
CA GLY A 30 4.20 -4.13 -3.45
C GLY A 30 3.97 -2.62 -3.32
N GLY A 31 2.73 -2.14 -3.45
CA GLY A 31 2.43 -0.72 -3.38
C GLY A 31 2.60 -0.12 -1.99
N VAL A 32 2.23 -0.85 -0.94
CA VAL A 32 2.47 -0.42 0.44
C VAL A 32 3.96 -0.41 0.75
N MET A 33 4.70 -1.44 0.30
CA MET A 33 6.16 -1.49 0.42
C MET A 33 6.81 -0.29 -0.26
N GLU A 34 6.42 0.00 -1.49
CA GLU A 34 6.94 1.15 -2.23
C GLU A 34 6.64 2.47 -1.53
N ALA A 35 5.41 2.67 -1.06
CA ALA A 35 5.03 3.87 -0.31
C ALA A 35 5.83 4.02 1.00
N ALA A 36 6.08 2.91 1.69
CA ALA A 36 6.91 2.90 2.89
C ALA A 36 8.37 3.24 2.57
N LEU A 37 8.94 2.68 1.50
CA LEU A 37 10.31 2.95 1.06
C LEU A 37 10.49 4.42 0.68
N ARG A 38 9.57 5.03 -0.05
CA ARG A 38 9.59 6.47 -0.38
C ARG A 38 9.77 7.34 0.87
N THR A 39 9.04 7.02 1.93
CA THR A 39 9.12 7.77 3.19
C THR A 39 10.36 7.40 4.01
N ALA A 40 10.65 6.10 4.13
CA ALA A 40 11.74 5.61 4.97
C ALA A 40 13.12 6.08 4.47
N VAL A 41 13.35 6.02 3.16
CA VAL A 41 14.64 6.45 2.58
C VAL A 41 14.87 7.93 2.86
N GLU A 42 13.91 8.80 2.58
CA GLU A 42 14.06 10.24 2.87
C GLU A 42 14.27 10.54 4.36
N LYS A 43 13.54 9.86 5.24
CA LYS A 43 13.69 10.07 6.69
C LYS A 43 15.02 9.57 7.24
N LEU A 44 15.60 8.53 6.65
CA LEU A 44 16.87 7.95 7.09
C LEU A 44 18.09 8.64 6.48
N THR A 45 17.99 9.08 5.23
CA THR A 45 19.08 9.79 4.55
C THR A 45 19.08 11.29 4.85
N GLY A 46 17.92 11.88 5.11
CA GLY A 46 17.73 13.32 5.19
C GLY A 46 17.74 14.02 3.83
N GLU A 47 17.77 13.25 2.74
CA GLU A 47 17.81 13.74 1.37
C GLU A 47 16.47 13.54 0.68
N THR A 48 16.05 14.50 -0.14
CA THR A 48 14.82 14.36 -0.94
C THR A 48 15.05 13.42 -2.10
N LEU A 49 14.19 12.42 -2.25
CA LEU A 49 14.20 11.51 -3.40
C LEU A 49 13.62 12.21 -4.63
N GLU A 50 14.43 12.28 -5.69
CA GLU A 50 13.98 12.70 -7.02
C GLU A 50 13.23 11.57 -7.73
N ASP A 51 13.80 10.36 -7.71
CA ASP A 51 13.14 9.14 -8.20
C ASP A 51 12.50 8.38 -7.04
N VAL A 52 11.20 8.29 -7.08
CA VAL A 52 10.38 7.62 -6.06
C VAL A 52 9.86 6.25 -6.52
N ASP A 53 10.33 5.75 -7.66
CA ASP A 53 9.85 4.52 -8.29
C ASP A 53 10.69 3.30 -7.88
N PHE A 54 10.25 2.59 -6.83
CA PHE A 54 10.87 1.35 -6.35
C PHE A 54 10.35 0.14 -7.14
N THR A 55 10.71 0.05 -8.42
CA THR A 55 10.15 -0.92 -9.36
C THR A 55 10.40 -2.38 -9.03
N ALA A 56 11.46 -2.70 -8.28
CA ALA A 56 11.79 -4.08 -7.91
C ALA A 56 10.74 -4.76 -7.03
N VAL A 57 9.92 -3.99 -6.30
CA VAL A 57 8.83 -4.53 -5.48
C VAL A 57 7.49 -4.57 -6.23
N ARG A 58 7.43 -4.06 -7.48
CA ARG A 58 6.26 -4.12 -8.35
C ARG A 58 6.14 -5.48 -9.03
N GLY A 59 5.01 -5.71 -9.70
CA GLY A 59 4.76 -6.93 -10.48
C GLY A 59 3.77 -7.88 -9.81
N MET A 60 3.44 -8.96 -10.52
CA MET A 60 2.38 -9.88 -10.12
C MET A 60 2.91 -11.21 -9.54
N ASP A 61 4.21 -11.38 -9.40
CA ASP A 61 4.80 -12.55 -8.78
C ASP A 61 4.32 -12.72 -7.34
N GLY A 62 4.11 -13.95 -6.95
CA GLY A 62 3.54 -14.27 -5.64
C GLY A 62 4.44 -13.90 -4.46
N VAL A 63 5.75 -13.99 -4.65
CA VAL A 63 6.79 -13.50 -3.74
C VAL A 63 7.77 -12.68 -4.56
N LYS A 64 8.12 -11.50 -4.06
CA LYS A 64 9.12 -10.61 -4.63
C LYS A 64 10.07 -10.19 -3.53
N GLU A 65 11.34 -10.09 -3.86
CA GLU A 65 12.40 -9.70 -2.94
C GLU A 65 13.22 -8.59 -3.58
N ALA A 66 13.63 -7.64 -2.77
CA ALA A 66 14.49 -6.55 -3.22
C ALA A 66 15.51 -6.18 -2.15
N GLU A 67 16.65 -5.70 -2.59
CA GLU A 67 17.69 -5.13 -1.73
C GLU A 67 17.92 -3.68 -2.15
N TYR A 68 17.97 -2.78 -1.18
CA TYR A 68 18.23 -1.37 -1.37
C TYR A 68 19.41 -0.91 -0.48
N ASP A 69 20.22 -0.01 -0.98
CA ASP A 69 21.19 0.71 -0.15
C ASP A 69 20.50 1.98 0.40
N VAL A 70 20.40 2.07 1.71
CA VAL A 70 19.80 3.21 2.40
C VAL A 70 20.79 3.74 3.42
N ALA A 71 21.33 4.92 3.18
CA ALA A 71 22.34 5.55 4.02
C ALA A 71 23.57 4.65 4.28
N GLY A 72 24.03 3.94 3.24
CA GLY A 72 25.18 3.02 3.31
C GLY A 72 24.88 1.68 3.99
N LYS A 73 23.62 1.38 4.26
CA LYS A 73 23.18 0.08 4.80
C LYS A 73 22.31 -0.65 3.77
N LYS A 74 22.68 -1.89 3.50
CA LYS A 74 21.87 -2.77 2.68
C LYS A 74 20.67 -3.27 3.47
N ILE A 75 19.49 -2.99 2.97
CA ILE A 75 18.22 -3.46 3.53
C ILE A 75 17.55 -4.41 2.55
N LYS A 76 17.14 -5.57 3.04
CA LYS A 76 16.34 -6.52 2.27
C LYS A 76 14.87 -6.38 2.65
N VAL A 77 14.01 -6.42 1.65
CA VAL A 77 12.57 -6.37 1.80
C VAL A 77 11.92 -7.48 1.01
N ALA A 78 10.74 -7.93 1.44
CA ALA A 78 9.98 -8.93 0.73
C ALA A 78 8.51 -8.55 0.64
N VAL A 79 7.87 -8.96 -0.45
CA VAL A 79 6.45 -8.76 -0.71
C VAL A 79 5.83 -10.09 -1.07
N ALA A 80 4.76 -10.48 -0.37
CA ALA A 80 4.00 -11.68 -0.69
C ALA A 80 2.53 -11.36 -0.96
N SER A 81 1.96 -11.95 -1.98
CA SER A 81 0.53 -11.91 -2.25
C SER A 81 -0.09 -13.30 -2.26
N GLY A 82 -1.19 -13.46 -1.53
CA GLY A 82 -1.83 -14.74 -1.25
C GLY A 82 -1.23 -15.48 -0.05
N THR A 83 -2.08 -16.17 0.70
CA THR A 83 -1.71 -16.82 1.97
C THR A 83 -0.68 -17.94 1.81
N LYS A 84 -0.69 -18.65 0.67
CA LYS A 84 0.31 -19.67 0.36
C LYS A 84 1.72 -19.08 0.27
N ASN A 85 1.84 -17.92 -0.37
CA ASN A 85 3.11 -17.20 -0.53
C ASN A 85 3.55 -16.56 0.80
N ALA A 86 2.61 -15.97 1.53
CA ALA A 86 2.86 -15.45 2.87
C ALA A 86 3.46 -16.50 3.80
N LYS A 87 2.97 -17.75 3.71
CA LYS A 87 3.49 -18.86 4.53
C LYS A 87 4.99 -19.08 4.31
N VAL A 88 5.49 -18.96 3.10
CA VAL A 88 6.92 -19.14 2.79
C VAL A 88 7.77 -18.15 3.57
N LEU A 89 7.41 -16.88 3.59
CA LEU A 89 8.12 -15.85 4.34
C LEU A 89 7.97 -16.03 5.85
N MET A 90 6.77 -16.41 6.31
CA MET A 90 6.52 -16.63 7.74
C MET A 90 7.25 -17.87 8.28
N ASP A 91 7.44 -18.90 7.48
CA ASP A 91 8.24 -20.06 7.88
C ASP A 91 9.72 -19.67 8.05
N GLN A 92 10.27 -18.78 7.21
CA GLN A 92 11.63 -18.21 7.38
C GLN A 92 11.74 -17.39 8.68
N VAL A 93 10.73 -16.55 8.97
CA VAL A 93 10.69 -15.75 10.22
C VAL A 93 10.67 -16.69 11.43
N LYS A 94 9.84 -17.74 11.42
CA LYS A 94 9.77 -18.73 12.50
C LYS A 94 11.06 -19.51 12.69
N ALA A 95 11.75 -19.83 11.59
CA ALA A 95 13.03 -20.52 11.63
C ALA A 95 14.21 -19.62 12.04
N GLY A 96 13.98 -18.31 12.19
CA GLY A 96 15.06 -17.34 12.48
C GLY A 96 16.03 -17.14 11.32
N THR A 97 15.63 -17.49 10.10
CA THR A 97 16.46 -17.39 8.88
C THR A 97 16.08 -16.21 8.00
N SER A 98 15.04 -15.44 8.37
CA SER A 98 14.62 -14.24 7.62
C SER A 98 15.66 -13.13 7.76
N GLU A 99 16.07 -12.58 6.62
CA GLU A 99 16.97 -11.43 6.53
C GLU A 99 16.22 -10.13 6.17
N TYR A 100 14.89 -10.19 6.07
CA TYR A 100 14.09 -9.04 5.65
C TYR A 100 13.85 -8.10 6.82
N LEU A 101 14.14 -6.81 6.58
CA LEU A 101 13.82 -5.74 7.51
C LEU A 101 12.32 -5.43 7.52
N PHE A 102 11.68 -5.55 6.35
CA PHE A 102 10.26 -5.30 6.20
C PHE A 102 9.64 -6.32 5.23
N ILE A 103 8.47 -6.83 5.59
CA ILE A 103 7.70 -7.79 4.79
C ILE A 103 6.27 -7.25 4.59
N GLU A 104 5.87 -7.06 3.34
CA GLU A 104 4.47 -6.78 2.99
C GLU A 104 3.75 -8.08 2.68
N ILE A 105 2.54 -8.25 3.24
CA ILE A 105 1.66 -9.39 2.93
C ILE A 105 0.28 -8.87 2.52
N MET A 106 -0.17 -9.27 1.34
CA MET A 106 -1.54 -9.08 0.88
C MET A 106 -2.26 -10.43 0.76
N GLY A 107 -3.49 -10.51 1.27
CA GLY A 107 -4.28 -11.74 1.26
C GLY A 107 -4.68 -12.21 -0.14
N CYS A 108 -4.96 -11.30 -1.06
CA CYS A 108 -5.34 -11.61 -2.43
C CYS A 108 -4.13 -11.64 -3.37
N PRO A 109 -4.02 -12.64 -4.27
CA PRO A 109 -2.98 -12.66 -5.30
C PRO A 109 -3.05 -11.41 -6.19
N GLY A 110 -1.97 -10.63 -6.23
CA GLY A 110 -1.89 -9.36 -6.95
C GLY A 110 -2.34 -8.14 -6.15
N GLY A 111 -2.92 -8.33 -4.97
CA GLY A 111 -3.43 -7.25 -4.10
C GLY A 111 -4.93 -7.01 -4.27
N CYS A 112 -5.42 -5.88 -3.77
CA CYS A 112 -6.84 -5.49 -3.79
C CYS A 112 -7.40 -5.34 -5.21
N ILE A 113 -6.56 -5.05 -6.19
CA ILE A 113 -6.92 -5.00 -7.61
C ILE A 113 -7.47 -6.34 -8.15
N ASN A 114 -7.26 -7.43 -7.43
CA ASN A 114 -7.78 -8.76 -7.75
C ASN A 114 -8.68 -9.33 -6.65
N GLY A 115 -9.13 -8.49 -5.73
CA GLY A 115 -10.01 -8.86 -4.63
C GLY A 115 -11.49 -8.89 -5.03
N GLY A 116 -12.34 -9.22 -4.06
CA GLY A 116 -13.80 -9.16 -4.19
C GLY A 116 -14.27 -7.74 -4.47
N GLY A 117 -15.32 -7.59 -5.27
CA GLY A 117 -15.85 -6.30 -5.70
C GLY A 117 -15.24 -5.75 -6.99
N GLN A 118 -14.18 -6.34 -7.51
CA GLN A 118 -13.68 -5.97 -8.83
C GLN A 118 -14.66 -6.42 -9.92
N PRO A 119 -14.82 -5.61 -11.00
CA PRO A 119 -15.74 -5.94 -12.09
C PRO A 119 -15.45 -7.30 -12.69
N ILE A 120 -16.49 -8.11 -12.83
CA ILE A 120 -16.41 -9.42 -13.51
C ILE A 120 -16.24 -9.17 -15.00
N GLN A 121 -15.24 -9.83 -15.59
CA GLN A 121 -14.96 -9.77 -17.01
C GLN A 121 -15.31 -11.09 -17.69
N HIS A 122 -15.77 -11.02 -18.94
CA HIS A 122 -16.05 -12.18 -19.76
C HIS A 122 -14.80 -13.06 -19.92
N ALA A 123 -15.00 -14.37 -20.08
CA ALA A 123 -13.93 -15.35 -20.26
C ALA A 123 -13.00 -14.98 -21.44
N VAL A 124 -13.56 -14.48 -22.53
CA VAL A 124 -12.78 -14.01 -23.69
C VAL A 124 -11.78 -12.94 -23.29
N VAL A 125 -12.17 -11.97 -22.46
CA VAL A 125 -11.25 -10.93 -21.97
C VAL A 125 -10.21 -11.53 -21.03
N ARG A 126 -10.65 -12.33 -20.05
CA ARG A 126 -9.77 -12.92 -19.02
C ARG A 126 -8.71 -13.86 -19.59
N ASN A 127 -9.00 -14.52 -20.71
CA ASN A 127 -8.08 -15.48 -21.32
C ASN A 127 -6.97 -14.81 -22.15
N PHE A 128 -7.15 -13.55 -22.55
CA PHE A 128 -6.22 -12.86 -23.44
C PHE A 128 -5.65 -11.55 -22.84
N VAL A 129 -6.16 -11.11 -21.72
CA VAL A 129 -5.72 -9.87 -21.07
C VAL A 129 -5.32 -10.14 -19.61
N ASP A 130 -4.11 -9.76 -19.25
CA ASP A 130 -3.71 -9.73 -17.84
C ASP A 130 -4.40 -8.56 -17.13
N LEU A 131 -5.56 -8.87 -16.56
CA LEU A 131 -6.37 -7.88 -15.85
C LEU A 131 -5.68 -7.31 -14.61
N LYS A 132 -4.85 -8.11 -13.94
CA LYS A 132 -4.13 -7.64 -12.74
C LYS A 132 -3.09 -6.61 -13.14
N ALA A 133 -2.28 -6.91 -14.14
CA ALA A 133 -1.29 -5.97 -14.65
C ALA A 133 -1.94 -4.67 -15.15
N ARG A 134 -3.08 -4.76 -15.87
CA ARG A 134 -3.80 -3.57 -16.35
C ARG A 134 -4.37 -2.72 -15.23
N ARG A 135 -4.91 -3.34 -14.18
CA ARG A 135 -5.44 -2.63 -13.01
C ARG A 135 -4.31 -1.99 -12.18
N ALA A 136 -3.19 -2.70 -12.01
CA ALA A 136 -2.01 -2.14 -11.36
C ALA A 136 -1.47 -0.93 -12.13
N GLU A 137 -1.37 -1.03 -13.46
CA GLU A 137 -0.91 0.08 -14.30
C GLU A 137 -1.80 1.32 -14.17
N ALA A 138 -3.11 1.15 -14.01
CA ALA A 138 -4.03 2.26 -13.76
C ALA A 138 -3.69 2.98 -12.45
N LEU A 139 -3.40 2.23 -11.37
CA LEU A 139 -3.01 2.82 -10.09
C LEU A 139 -1.65 3.52 -10.16
N TYR A 140 -0.65 2.90 -10.80
CA TYR A 140 0.66 3.53 -10.97
C TYR A 140 0.61 4.75 -11.90
N THR A 141 -0.29 4.76 -12.88
CA THR A 141 -0.52 5.94 -13.71
C THR A 141 -1.16 7.08 -12.91
N ALA A 142 -2.13 6.76 -12.07
CA ALA A 142 -2.72 7.75 -11.17
C ALA A 142 -1.69 8.30 -10.17
N ASP A 143 -0.83 7.46 -9.62
CA ASP A 143 0.29 7.88 -8.77
C ASP A 143 1.24 8.83 -9.51
N ARG A 144 1.68 8.47 -10.71
CA ARG A 144 2.59 9.33 -11.51
C ARG A 144 2.00 10.70 -11.83
N ASN A 145 0.69 10.77 -11.99
CA ASN A 145 -0.03 12.01 -12.29
C ASN A 145 -0.42 12.81 -11.03
N ASN A 146 -0.19 12.27 -9.84
CA ASN A 146 -0.51 12.96 -8.59
C ASN A 146 0.59 13.99 -8.25
N ALA A 147 0.19 15.18 -7.86
CA ALA A 147 1.11 16.25 -7.46
C ALA A 147 1.92 15.86 -6.20
N VAL A 148 1.32 15.11 -5.28
CA VAL A 148 1.95 14.63 -4.04
C VAL A 148 2.07 13.12 -4.10
N ARG A 149 3.27 12.61 -4.31
CA ARG A 149 3.53 11.18 -4.47
C ARG A 149 4.00 10.47 -3.20
N LYS A 150 4.31 11.21 -2.13
CA LYS A 150 4.84 10.67 -0.88
C LYS A 150 3.88 10.91 0.27
N SER A 151 3.64 9.90 1.10
CA SER A 151 2.67 9.97 2.20
C SER A 151 3.01 11.05 3.24
N HIS A 152 4.27 11.25 3.53
CA HIS A 152 4.73 12.22 4.53
C HIS A 152 4.70 13.68 4.05
N GLU A 153 4.43 13.90 2.77
CA GLU A 153 4.24 15.25 2.20
C GLU A 153 2.78 15.70 2.25
N ASN A 154 1.82 14.82 2.61
CA ASN A 154 0.41 15.17 2.72
C ASN A 154 0.17 16.16 3.86
N GLU A 155 -0.23 17.40 3.52
CA GLU A 155 -0.43 18.48 4.48
C GLU A 155 -1.58 18.20 5.45
N ALA A 156 -2.65 17.53 5.00
CA ALA A 156 -3.75 17.17 5.89
C ALA A 156 -3.32 16.16 6.96
N ILE A 157 -2.46 15.21 6.61
CA ILE A 157 -1.88 14.27 7.58
C ILE A 157 -0.91 14.95 8.53
N LYS A 158 -0.09 15.89 8.06
CA LYS A 158 0.77 16.70 8.93
C LYS A 158 -0.06 17.49 9.94
N THR A 159 -1.12 18.14 9.49
CA THR A 159 -2.07 18.87 10.36
C THR A 159 -2.71 17.95 11.39
N LEU A 160 -3.19 16.77 10.96
CA LEU A 160 -3.78 15.78 11.87
C LEU A 160 -2.81 15.36 12.97
N TYR A 161 -1.55 15.12 12.64
CA TYR A 161 -0.55 14.81 13.65
C TYR A 161 -0.25 15.99 14.55
N THR A 162 -0.08 17.18 14.00
CA THR A 162 0.29 18.39 14.78
C THR A 162 -0.82 18.79 15.74
N GLU A 163 -2.07 18.78 15.30
CA GLU A 163 -3.20 19.30 16.06
C GLU A 163 -3.90 18.25 16.94
N PHE A 164 -3.86 16.97 16.54
CA PHE A 164 -4.65 15.94 17.22
C PHE A 164 -3.83 14.75 17.73
N LEU A 165 -3.04 14.10 16.89
CA LEU A 165 -2.34 12.85 17.24
C LEU A 165 -1.00 13.09 17.97
N GLY A 166 -0.43 14.29 17.88
CA GLY A 166 0.90 14.61 18.37
C GLY A 166 1.96 14.22 17.34
N LYS A 167 2.84 13.30 17.69
CA LYS A 167 3.86 12.78 16.77
C LYS A 167 3.59 11.31 16.41
N PRO A 168 4.11 10.80 15.27
CA PRO A 168 4.07 9.37 14.96
C PRO A 168 4.63 8.54 16.14
N GLY A 169 3.90 7.49 16.53
CA GLY A 169 4.23 6.65 17.68
C GLY A 169 3.95 7.29 19.06
N SER A 170 3.25 8.42 19.12
CA SER A 170 2.77 8.97 20.40
C SER A 170 1.73 8.04 21.06
N HIS A 171 1.53 8.17 22.37
CA HIS A 171 0.50 7.41 23.09
C HIS A 171 -0.89 7.57 22.45
N LYS A 172 -1.27 8.81 22.11
CA LYS A 172 -2.54 9.12 21.48
C LYS A 172 -2.66 8.52 20.07
N ALA A 173 -1.57 8.55 19.28
CA ALA A 173 -1.57 7.91 17.97
C ALA A 173 -1.76 6.39 18.10
N HIS A 174 -1.10 5.74 19.07
CA HIS A 174 -1.33 4.31 19.35
C HIS A 174 -2.76 4.03 19.77
N GLU A 175 -3.32 4.80 20.68
CA GLU A 175 -4.69 4.62 21.18
C GLU A 175 -5.73 4.73 20.05
N VAL A 176 -5.57 5.70 19.16
CA VAL A 176 -6.57 6.01 18.12
C VAL A 176 -6.39 5.18 16.86
N LEU A 177 -5.15 4.93 16.45
CA LEU A 177 -4.85 4.29 15.15
C LEU A 177 -4.67 2.77 15.24
N HIS A 178 -4.51 2.22 16.45
CA HIS A 178 -4.34 0.78 16.63
C HIS A 178 -5.60 0.15 17.19
N THR A 179 -5.88 -1.06 16.72
CA THR A 179 -6.99 -1.89 17.19
C THR A 179 -6.44 -3.13 17.88
N SER A 180 -7.05 -3.50 19.03
CA SER A 180 -6.80 -4.76 19.69
C SER A 180 -7.91 -5.77 19.36
N TYR A 181 -7.52 -7.05 19.25
CA TYR A 181 -8.45 -8.14 18.96
C TYR A 181 -8.60 -9.04 20.18
N VAL A 182 -9.82 -9.43 20.47
CA VAL A 182 -10.15 -10.42 21.49
C VAL A 182 -10.73 -11.67 20.86
N ALA A 183 -10.41 -12.84 21.41
CA ALA A 183 -10.99 -14.09 20.94
C ALA A 183 -12.50 -14.07 21.17
N ARG A 184 -13.26 -14.34 20.11
CA ARG A 184 -14.72 -14.47 20.19
C ARG A 184 -15.08 -15.94 20.36
N LYS A 185 -16.11 -16.21 21.18
CA LYS A 185 -16.65 -17.57 21.28
C LYS A 185 -17.17 -18.00 19.91
N LYS A 186 -16.84 -19.22 19.51
CA LYS A 186 -17.62 -19.93 18.49
C LYS A 186 -19.00 -20.19 19.13
N TYR A 187 -20.05 -19.92 18.39
CA TYR A 187 -21.44 -20.04 18.78
C TYR A 187 -21.72 -21.05 19.88
#